data_88f0ab1b00b8fc6f95d52b40a62859ea
#
_entry.id   88f0ab1b00b8fc6f95d52b40a62859ea
#
_cell.length_a   1.000
_cell.length_b   1.000
_cell.length_c   1.000
_cell.angle_alpha   90.00
_cell.angle_beta   90.00
_cell.angle_gamma   90.00
#
_symmetry.space_group_name_H-M   'P 1'
#
loop_
_entity.id
_entity.type
_entity.pdbx_description
1 polymer ?
#
loop_
_entity_poly.entity_id
_entity_poly.type
_entity_poly.pdbx_seq_one_letter_code
_entity_poly.pdbx_strand_id
1 'polypeptide(L)'
;MRIIVGMGGGIAAYKAAMLLRLFAKNGDEVIAMPTLNATKFVGVPTLEALSGNPVSTDVFERVPEVNHVRQAEQADAVVIAPVTADLLARLAAGRADDLLSATVLTTHAPVILAPAMHTQMWENPATRANVQTLRSWGYHVIEPAIGRLTGPDSGPGRMPEPEDIFRLAQEVIARFPKRSTHPVYTPGYAPTQPLYADTEQERAAAARLATLGSVSIEGMSIDGNGGPEAVESAAREVPAASGPLAGRTVVITAGGTREPLDPVRYLGNRSTGKQGVALAEAARDLGAHVHLIAANIEVPAPEGVRVTRVERALQLREVVLEASASADVLVMSAAVADFRPAEFAEFKIKKSADSEDAPVINLVRNPDILREVVVRRAQAREGGQTCMGPQIIVGFAAETGSAEKTPLELGREKMQRKGADFLAVNTVGVNLGFGTDENTITLLSTLTEEEPVLMGSKKDISVRLLEYVSGFFGEDCA
;
A
#
# COMPACT_ATOMS: atom_id res chain seq x y z
N MET A 1 -11.42 18.43 -28.27
CA MET A 1 -11.52 18.33 -26.80
C MET A 1 -10.34 17.52 -26.31
N ARG A 2 -10.01 17.60 -25.03
CA ARG A 2 -8.97 16.78 -24.41
C ARG A 2 -9.62 15.64 -23.62
N ILE A 3 -9.48 14.43 -24.11
CA ILE A 3 -10.14 13.24 -23.57
C ILE A 3 -9.09 12.31 -22.95
N ILE A 4 -9.26 11.99 -21.67
CA ILE A 4 -8.47 10.94 -21.02
C ILE A 4 -9.19 9.61 -21.24
N VAL A 5 -8.50 8.65 -21.84
CA VAL A 5 -8.99 7.27 -21.97
C VAL A 5 -8.24 6.39 -20.97
N GLY A 6 -8.89 6.12 -19.84
CA GLY A 6 -8.42 5.21 -18.81
C GLY A 6 -8.65 3.75 -19.16
N MET A 7 -7.77 2.84 -18.69
CA MET A 7 -7.88 1.41 -18.97
C MET A 7 -7.59 0.56 -17.75
N GLY A 8 -8.57 -0.24 -17.33
CA GLY A 8 -8.38 -1.29 -16.34
C GLY A 8 -7.76 -2.55 -16.93
N GLY A 9 -7.12 -3.34 -16.06
CA GLY A 9 -6.43 -4.58 -16.44
C GLY A 9 -7.39 -5.75 -16.69
N GLY A 10 -7.92 -5.86 -17.90
CA GLY A 10 -8.76 -6.96 -18.34
C GLY A 10 -8.60 -7.24 -19.82
N ILE A 11 -9.04 -8.44 -20.27
CA ILE A 11 -8.90 -8.84 -21.68
C ILE A 11 -9.56 -7.86 -22.65
N ALA A 12 -10.63 -7.17 -22.24
CA ALA A 12 -11.32 -6.17 -23.04
C ALA A 12 -10.48 -4.90 -23.30
N ALA A 13 -9.28 -4.75 -22.72
CA ALA A 13 -8.39 -3.62 -22.94
C ALA A 13 -8.02 -3.42 -24.42
N TYR A 14 -8.00 -4.49 -25.25
CA TYR A 14 -7.78 -4.34 -26.69
C TYR A 14 -8.84 -3.45 -27.36
N LYS A 15 -10.08 -3.44 -26.88
CA LYS A 15 -11.14 -2.56 -27.39
C LYS A 15 -10.89 -1.09 -27.03
N ALA A 16 -10.20 -0.82 -25.93
CA ALA A 16 -9.82 0.55 -25.57
C ALA A 16 -8.85 1.15 -26.60
N ALA A 17 -7.98 0.37 -27.20
CA ALA A 17 -7.14 0.84 -28.31
C ALA A 17 -7.98 1.29 -29.52
N MET A 18 -9.10 0.62 -29.79
CA MET A 18 -10.05 1.07 -30.83
C MET A 18 -10.77 2.35 -30.43
N LEU A 19 -11.17 2.46 -29.16
CA LEU A 19 -11.81 3.66 -28.62
C LEU A 19 -10.88 4.89 -28.67
N LEU A 20 -9.59 4.74 -28.32
CA LEU A 20 -8.56 5.79 -28.51
C LEU A 20 -8.56 6.31 -29.96
N ARG A 21 -8.56 5.37 -30.91
CA ARG A 21 -8.56 5.72 -32.34
C ARG A 21 -9.84 6.44 -32.79
N LEU A 22 -11.00 6.14 -32.18
CA LEU A 22 -12.25 6.84 -32.49
C LEU A 22 -12.19 8.28 -32.05
N PHE A 23 -11.76 8.57 -30.83
CA PHE A 23 -11.58 9.95 -30.33
C PHE A 23 -10.52 10.71 -31.14
N ALA A 24 -9.36 10.10 -31.42
CA ALA A 24 -8.32 10.72 -32.23
C ALA A 24 -8.80 11.06 -33.65
N LYS A 25 -9.57 10.18 -34.31
CA LYS A 25 -10.19 10.45 -35.62
C LYS A 25 -11.25 11.52 -35.57
N ASN A 26 -11.91 11.73 -34.44
CA ASN A 26 -12.87 12.83 -34.23
C ASN A 26 -12.17 14.21 -34.06
N GLY A 27 -10.84 14.23 -34.04
CA GLY A 27 -10.06 15.45 -33.84
C GLY A 27 -9.84 15.84 -32.37
N ASP A 28 -10.07 14.90 -31.45
CA ASP A 28 -9.81 15.11 -30.04
C ASP A 28 -8.33 14.87 -29.71
N GLU A 29 -7.79 15.61 -28.74
CA GLU A 29 -6.52 15.32 -28.10
C GLU A 29 -6.76 14.17 -27.11
N VAL A 30 -6.11 13.03 -27.32
CA VAL A 30 -6.38 11.82 -26.53
C VAL A 30 -5.18 11.49 -25.68
N ILE A 31 -5.41 11.35 -24.38
CA ILE A 31 -4.41 10.90 -23.40
C ILE A 31 -4.75 9.49 -22.96
N ALA A 32 -3.90 8.53 -23.32
CA ALA A 32 -4.06 7.17 -22.85
C ALA A 32 -3.50 7.03 -21.42
N MET A 33 -4.32 6.52 -20.50
CA MET A 33 -3.95 6.38 -19.09
C MET A 33 -4.28 4.96 -18.60
N PRO A 34 -3.43 3.96 -18.93
CA PRO A 34 -3.64 2.59 -18.49
C PRO A 34 -3.22 2.40 -17.02
N THR A 35 -3.93 1.50 -16.31
CA THR A 35 -3.37 0.93 -15.07
C THR A 35 -2.18 0.02 -15.42
N LEU A 36 -1.29 -0.24 -14.46
CA LEU A 36 -0.16 -1.15 -14.66
C LEU A 36 -0.63 -2.56 -15.12
N ASN A 37 -1.81 -3.00 -14.67
CA ASN A 37 -2.37 -4.28 -15.12
C ASN A 37 -2.90 -4.22 -16.55
N ALA A 38 -3.34 -3.07 -17.04
CA ALA A 38 -3.79 -2.92 -18.43
C ALA A 38 -2.63 -3.06 -19.43
N THR A 39 -1.42 -2.66 -19.05
CA THR A 39 -0.24 -2.78 -19.91
C THR A 39 0.18 -4.24 -20.20
N LYS A 40 -0.31 -5.19 -19.41
CA LYS A 40 -0.14 -6.63 -19.66
C LYS A 40 -0.98 -7.14 -20.83
N PHE A 41 -2.04 -6.42 -21.21
CA PHE A 41 -2.94 -6.76 -22.32
C PHE A 41 -2.69 -5.91 -23.57
N VAL A 42 -2.36 -4.62 -23.38
CA VAL A 42 -2.04 -3.69 -24.46
C VAL A 42 -0.77 -2.94 -24.10
N GLY A 43 0.29 -3.15 -24.86
CA GLY A 43 1.60 -2.57 -24.58
C GLY A 43 1.61 -1.05 -24.73
N VAL A 44 2.42 -0.37 -23.92
CA VAL A 44 2.61 1.09 -23.92
C VAL A 44 2.90 1.66 -25.32
N PRO A 45 3.81 1.04 -26.14
CA PRO A 45 4.09 1.56 -27.47
C PRO A 45 2.85 1.62 -28.40
N THR A 46 1.92 0.66 -28.25
CA THR A 46 0.66 0.68 -29.02
C THR A 46 -0.21 1.85 -28.61
N LEU A 47 -0.29 2.13 -27.31
CA LEU A 47 -1.11 3.23 -26.78
C LEU A 47 -0.53 4.58 -27.17
N GLU A 48 0.78 4.74 -27.12
CA GLU A 48 1.49 5.96 -27.59
C GLU A 48 1.29 6.20 -29.09
N ALA A 49 1.43 5.15 -29.91
CA ALA A 49 1.21 5.27 -31.35
C ALA A 49 -0.23 5.66 -31.71
N LEU A 50 -1.22 5.20 -30.92
CA LEU A 50 -2.64 5.50 -31.18
C LEU A 50 -3.10 6.85 -30.63
N SER A 51 -2.55 7.28 -29.49
CA SER A 51 -2.89 8.58 -28.87
C SER A 51 -2.05 9.73 -29.42
N GLY A 52 -0.88 9.44 -29.97
CA GLY A 52 0.11 10.46 -30.35
C GLY A 52 0.76 11.17 -29.15
N ASN A 53 0.55 10.67 -27.93
CA ASN A 53 1.03 11.25 -26.68
C ASN A 53 1.80 10.22 -25.85
N PRO A 54 2.78 10.64 -25.03
CA PRO A 54 3.45 9.76 -24.10
C PRO A 54 2.47 9.16 -23.09
N VAL A 55 2.66 7.87 -22.78
CA VAL A 55 1.83 7.12 -21.83
C VAL A 55 2.57 6.90 -20.53
N SER A 56 1.92 7.23 -19.41
CA SER A 56 2.39 7.00 -18.05
C SER A 56 1.39 6.17 -17.26
N THR A 57 1.90 5.32 -16.37
CA THR A 57 1.09 4.53 -15.44
C THR A 57 1.31 4.94 -13.99
N ASP A 58 2.36 5.73 -13.72
CA ASP A 58 2.84 6.05 -12.39
C ASP A 58 2.60 7.53 -12.06
N VAL A 59 2.10 7.78 -10.84
CA VAL A 59 1.91 9.14 -10.30
C VAL A 59 3.25 9.85 -10.12
N PHE A 60 4.32 9.11 -9.90
CA PHE A 60 5.65 9.64 -9.65
C PHE A 60 6.46 9.95 -10.91
N GLU A 61 5.93 9.67 -12.10
CA GLU A 61 6.52 10.17 -13.33
C GLU A 61 6.22 11.66 -13.49
N ARG A 62 7.28 12.45 -13.77
CA ARG A 62 7.20 13.93 -13.92
C ARG A 62 6.67 14.64 -12.67
N VAL A 63 7.14 14.26 -11.51
CA VAL A 63 6.77 14.81 -10.20
C VAL A 63 6.71 16.34 -10.14
N PRO A 64 7.66 17.12 -10.75
CA PRO A 64 7.59 18.57 -10.73
C PRO A 64 6.36 19.15 -11.43
N GLU A 65 5.70 18.38 -12.32
CA GLU A 65 4.54 18.82 -13.08
C GLU A 65 3.21 18.47 -12.39
N VAL A 66 3.23 17.77 -11.25
CA VAL A 66 2.05 17.22 -10.55
C VAL A 66 1.09 16.59 -11.54
N ASN A 67 1.58 15.59 -12.28
CA ASN A 67 0.99 15.09 -13.52
C ASN A 67 -0.51 14.75 -13.42
N HIS A 68 -0.97 14.10 -12.32
CA HIS A 68 -2.37 13.75 -12.11
C HIS A 68 -3.28 14.99 -11.99
N VAL A 69 -2.83 16.05 -11.29
CA VAL A 69 -3.59 17.30 -11.16
C VAL A 69 -3.68 18.01 -12.51
N ARG A 70 -2.55 18.18 -13.19
CA ARG A 70 -2.51 18.84 -14.51
C ARG A 70 -3.37 18.10 -15.54
N GLN A 71 -3.31 16.78 -15.60
CA GLN A 71 -4.14 15.99 -16.51
C GLN A 71 -5.63 16.12 -16.17
N ALA A 72 -5.97 16.05 -14.89
CA ALA A 72 -7.34 16.20 -14.41
C ALA A 72 -7.92 17.60 -14.72
N GLU A 73 -7.13 18.65 -14.51
CA GLU A 73 -7.53 20.04 -14.78
C GLU A 73 -7.70 20.32 -16.27
N GLN A 74 -6.93 19.69 -17.13
CA GLN A 74 -6.98 19.91 -18.58
C GLN A 74 -7.99 19.02 -19.30
N ALA A 75 -8.52 17.98 -18.64
CA ALA A 75 -9.46 17.06 -19.24
C ALA A 75 -10.84 17.67 -19.44
N ASP A 76 -11.42 17.49 -20.62
CA ASP A 76 -12.84 17.77 -20.91
C ASP A 76 -13.72 16.56 -20.54
N ALA A 77 -13.17 15.35 -20.54
CA ALA A 77 -13.81 14.13 -20.04
C ALA A 77 -12.80 13.05 -19.70
N VAL A 78 -13.17 12.14 -18.81
CA VAL A 78 -12.44 10.90 -18.51
C VAL A 78 -13.33 9.72 -18.87
N VAL A 79 -12.89 8.89 -19.81
CA VAL A 79 -13.61 7.67 -20.23
C VAL A 79 -12.77 6.46 -19.86
N ILE A 80 -13.27 5.59 -18.98
CA ILE A 80 -12.55 4.40 -18.55
C ILE A 80 -13.16 3.16 -19.18
N ALA A 81 -12.44 2.52 -20.05
CA ALA A 81 -12.84 1.34 -20.80
C ALA A 81 -11.62 0.42 -21.06
N PRO A 82 -11.63 -0.82 -20.53
CA PRO A 82 -12.60 -1.35 -19.60
C PRO A 82 -12.41 -0.80 -18.17
N VAL A 83 -13.50 -0.75 -17.39
CA VAL A 83 -13.40 -0.69 -15.95
C VAL A 83 -13.68 -2.08 -15.36
N THR A 84 -12.70 -2.66 -14.66
CA THR A 84 -12.82 -3.96 -14.00
C THR A 84 -13.53 -3.84 -12.65
N ALA A 85 -13.99 -4.96 -12.07
CA ALA A 85 -14.59 -4.96 -10.74
C ALA A 85 -13.63 -4.40 -9.67
N ASP A 86 -12.33 -4.73 -9.77
CA ASP A 86 -11.28 -4.15 -8.92
C ASP A 86 -11.21 -2.63 -9.06
N LEU A 87 -11.14 -2.13 -10.30
CA LEU A 87 -11.06 -0.68 -10.53
C LEU A 87 -12.33 0.05 -10.07
N LEU A 88 -13.53 -0.54 -10.26
CA LEU A 88 -14.78 -0.01 -9.70
C LEU A 88 -14.71 0.10 -8.17
N ALA A 89 -14.23 -0.94 -7.50
CA ALA A 89 -14.08 -0.96 -6.04
C ALA A 89 -13.09 0.11 -5.56
N ARG A 90 -11.94 0.24 -6.23
CA ARG A 90 -10.93 1.27 -5.90
C ARG A 90 -11.48 2.70 -6.07
N LEU A 91 -12.17 2.97 -7.16
CA LEU A 91 -12.80 4.26 -7.40
C LEU A 91 -13.91 4.56 -6.37
N ALA A 92 -14.77 3.57 -6.05
CA ALA A 92 -15.81 3.70 -5.04
C ALA A 92 -15.29 3.87 -3.61
N ALA A 93 -14.04 3.44 -3.35
CA ALA A 93 -13.35 3.65 -2.07
C ALA A 93 -12.50 4.94 -2.05
N GLY A 94 -12.50 5.76 -3.12
CA GLY A 94 -11.69 6.98 -3.20
C GLY A 94 -10.17 6.72 -3.20
N ARG A 95 -9.72 5.55 -3.64
CA ARG A 95 -8.28 5.24 -3.69
C ARG A 95 -7.61 5.94 -4.87
N ALA A 96 -6.38 6.43 -4.64
CA ALA A 96 -5.55 7.13 -5.61
C ALA A 96 -4.13 6.51 -5.64
N ASP A 97 -4.07 5.20 -5.91
CA ASP A 97 -2.85 4.39 -5.86
C ASP A 97 -2.16 4.20 -7.24
N ASP A 98 -2.72 4.76 -8.30
CA ASP A 98 -2.10 4.87 -9.62
C ASP A 98 -2.46 6.23 -10.28
N LEU A 99 -1.83 6.54 -11.41
CA LEU A 99 -2.06 7.80 -12.11
C LEU A 99 -3.53 7.99 -12.53
N LEU A 100 -4.20 6.91 -12.98
CA LEU A 100 -5.59 6.96 -13.41
C LEU A 100 -6.53 7.27 -12.24
N SER A 101 -6.44 6.53 -11.14
CA SER A 101 -7.29 6.73 -9.97
C SER A 101 -7.06 8.09 -9.30
N ALA A 102 -5.80 8.55 -9.21
CA ALA A 102 -5.47 9.89 -8.73
C ALA A 102 -6.07 10.98 -9.62
N THR A 103 -6.01 10.83 -10.95
CA THR A 103 -6.60 11.77 -11.90
C THR A 103 -8.13 11.79 -11.79
N VAL A 104 -8.78 10.63 -11.64
CA VAL A 104 -10.23 10.53 -11.45
C VAL A 104 -10.67 11.21 -10.15
N LEU A 105 -9.92 11.05 -9.07
CA LEU A 105 -10.25 11.68 -7.78
C LEU A 105 -10.10 13.22 -7.81
N THR A 106 -9.22 13.72 -8.69
CA THR A 106 -8.90 15.16 -8.79
C THR A 106 -9.75 15.89 -9.85
N THR A 107 -10.31 15.17 -10.85
CA THR A 107 -10.99 15.81 -11.98
C THR A 107 -12.36 16.36 -11.64
N HIS A 108 -12.71 17.47 -12.27
CA HIS A 108 -14.08 18.03 -12.33
C HIS A 108 -14.79 17.72 -13.65
N ALA A 109 -14.12 17.06 -14.59
CA ALA A 109 -14.69 16.65 -15.86
C ALA A 109 -15.63 15.43 -15.67
N PRO A 110 -16.60 15.24 -16.57
CA PRO A 110 -17.46 14.06 -16.51
C PRO A 110 -16.64 12.78 -16.62
N VAL A 111 -16.94 11.81 -15.74
CA VAL A 111 -16.29 10.51 -15.73
C VAL A 111 -17.27 9.44 -16.22
N ILE A 112 -16.90 8.76 -17.28
CA ILE A 112 -17.71 7.74 -17.95
C ILE A 112 -17.00 6.39 -17.77
N LEU A 113 -17.72 5.40 -17.24
CA LEU A 113 -17.19 4.08 -16.88
C LEU A 113 -17.86 3.01 -17.74
N ALA A 114 -17.07 2.21 -18.48
CA ALA A 114 -17.55 1.08 -19.27
C ALA A 114 -17.11 -0.25 -18.61
N PRO A 115 -17.98 -0.90 -17.80
CA PRO A 115 -17.65 -2.13 -17.10
C PRO A 115 -17.38 -3.31 -18.04
N ALA A 116 -16.40 -4.16 -17.64
CA ALA A 116 -16.10 -5.41 -18.32
C ALA A 116 -15.65 -6.46 -17.29
N MET A 117 -16.48 -7.50 -17.10
CA MET A 117 -16.23 -8.60 -16.15
C MET A 117 -17.16 -9.78 -16.44
N HIS A 118 -16.92 -10.91 -15.79
CA HIS A 118 -17.86 -12.05 -15.85
C HIS A 118 -19.20 -11.69 -15.21
N THR A 119 -20.29 -12.33 -15.69
CA THR A 119 -21.66 -12.08 -15.21
C THR A 119 -21.77 -12.21 -13.70
N GLN A 120 -21.18 -13.26 -13.11
CA GLN A 120 -21.18 -13.47 -11.66
C GLN A 120 -20.52 -12.32 -10.88
N MET A 121 -19.48 -11.71 -11.45
CA MET A 121 -18.83 -10.52 -10.86
C MET A 121 -19.71 -9.29 -11.01
N TRP A 122 -20.37 -9.11 -12.14
CA TRP A 122 -21.28 -7.99 -12.37
C TRP A 122 -22.50 -8.02 -11.46
N GLU A 123 -23.06 -9.22 -11.26
CA GLU A 123 -24.24 -9.43 -10.41
C GLU A 123 -23.91 -9.50 -8.92
N ASN A 124 -22.63 -9.59 -8.56
CA ASN A 124 -22.19 -9.65 -7.17
C ASN A 124 -22.68 -8.41 -6.40
N PRO A 125 -23.25 -8.58 -5.18
CA PRO A 125 -23.73 -7.46 -4.36
C PRO A 125 -22.68 -6.37 -4.12
N ALA A 126 -21.40 -6.71 -3.94
CA ALA A 126 -20.32 -5.75 -3.77
C ALA A 126 -20.12 -4.88 -5.01
N THR A 127 -20.11 -5.49 -6.20
CA THR A 127 -19.99 -4.75 -7.47
C THR A 127 -21.20 -3.84 -7.68
N ARG A 128 -22.41 -4.33 -7.41
CA ARG A 128 -23.65 -3.55 -7.49
C ARG A 128 -23.63 -2.35 -6.55
N ALA A 129 -23.20 -2.54 -5.30
CA ALA A 129 -23.04 -1.45 -4.34
C ALA A 129 -22.01 -0.40 -4.82
N ASN A 130 -20.87 -0.82 -5.33
CA ASN A 130 -19.85 0.09 -5.88
C ASN A 130 -20.38 0.90 -7.07
N VAL A 131 -21.12 0.27 -7.98
CA VAL A 131 -21.75 0.95 -9.12
C VAL A 131 -22.78 1.97 -8.63
N GLN A 132 -23.61 1.61 -7.64
CA GLN A 132 -24.59 2.54 -7.08
C GLN A 132 -23.91 3.73 -6.40
N THR A 133 -22.84 3.52 -5.65
CA THR A 133 -22.04 4.57 -5.02
C THR A 133 -21.46 5.52 -6.07
N LEU A 134 -20.82 5.00 -7.10
CA LEU A 134 -20.23 5.83 -8.17
C LEU A 134 -21.30 6.64 -8.92
N ARG A 135 -22.48 6.04 -9.20
CA ARG A 135 -23.61 6.75 -9.79
C ARG A 135 -24.14 7.86 -8.88
N SER A 136 -24.20 7.64 -7.59
CA SER A 136 -24.64 8.67 -6.62
C SER A 136 -23.69 9.87 -6.56
N TRP A 137 -22.42 9.67 -6.92
CA TRP A 137 -21.43 10.75 -7.05
C TRP A 137 -21.42 11.44 -8.43
N GLY A 138 -22.34 11.04 -9.33
CA GLY A 138 -22.47 11.64 -10.66
C GLY A 138 -21.60 10.97 -11.73
N TYR A 139 -20.96 9.83 -11.46
CA TYR A 139 -20.24 9.08 -12.48
C TYR A 139 -21.22 8.37 -13.42
N HIS A 140 -20.92 8.42 -14.72
CA HIS A 140 -21.76 7.80 -15.75
C HIS A 140 -21.32 6.37 -15.99
N VAL A 141 -21.93 5.41 -15.26
CA VAL A 141 -21.64 3.98 -15.44
C VAL A 141 -22.54 3.42 -16.54
N ILE A 142 -21.94 3.07 -17.68
CA ILE A 142 -22.60 2.44 -18.83
C ILE A 142 -23.01 1.01 -18.42
N GLU A 143 -24.22 0.58 -18.80
CA GLU A 143 -24.62 -0.82 -18.60
C GLU A 143 -23.78 -1.74 -19.51
N PRO A 144 -23.22 -2.83 -18.99
CA PRO A 144 -22.50 -3.77 -19.80
C PRO A 144 -23.42 -4.46 -20.80
N ALA A 145 -22.92 -4.78 -21.96
CA ALA A 145 -23.66 -5.52 -22.98
C ALA A 145 -23.93 -6.98 -22.53
N ILE A 146 -25.05 -7.52 -23.00
CA ILE A 146 -25.40 -8.93 -22.81
C ILE A 146 -24.84 -9.71 -23.99
N GLY A 147 -24.17 -10.83 -23.73
CA GLY A 147 -23.63 -11.70 -24.77
C GLY A 147 -22.64 -12.73 -24.25
N ARG A 148 -22.00 -13.43 -25.20
CA ARG A 148 -20.94 -14.39 -24.87
C ARG A 148 -19.74 -13.67 -24.28
N LEU A 149 -19.23 -14.17 -23.18
CA LEU A 149 -18.03 -13.72 -22.50
C LEU A 149 -16.78 -14.45 -23.04
N THR A 150 -15.66 -14.36 -22.38
CA THR A 150 -14.41 -15.02 -22.80
C THR A 150 -14.50 -16.54 -22.72
N GLY A 151 -15.35 -17.06 -21.82
CA GLY A 151 -15.62 -18.49 -21.64
C GLY A 151 -16.85 -18.97 -22.44
N PRO A 152 -17.39 -20.15 -22.09
CA PRO A 152 -18.62 -20.69 -22.67
C PRO A 152 -19.88 -19.97 -22.13
N ASP A 153 -19.75 -19.16 -21.10
CA ASP A 153 -20.81 -18.44 -20.40
C ASP A 153 -21.30 -17.23 -21.21
N SER A 154 -22.56 -16.90 -21.05
CA SER A 154 -23.23 -15.76 -21.67
C SER A 154 -24.11 -15.06 -20.64
N GLY A 155 -24.10 -13.73 -20.67
CA GLY A 155 -24.84 -12.89 -19.74
C GLY A 155 -24.43 -11.42 -19.78
N PRO A 156 -24.94 -10.58 -18.85
CA PRO A 156 -24.47 -9.22 -18.68
C PRO A 156 -23.05 -9.18 -18.11
N GLY A 157 -22.19 -8.29 -18.61
CA GLY A 157 -20.80 -8.14 -18.15
C GLY A 157 -19.83 -7.87 -19.28
N ARG A 158 -20.22 -8.07 -20.52
CA ARG A 158 -19.41 -7.76 -21.70
C ARG A 158 -19.25 -6.25 -21.87
N MET A 159 -18.04 -5.76 -22.11
CA MET A 159 -17.84 -4.37 -22.47
C MET A 159 -18.61 -4.04 -23.77
N PRO A 160 -19.38 -2.95 -23.80
CA PRO A 160 -20.02 -2.48 -25.04
C PRO A 160 -19.00 -2.27 -26.16
N GLU A 161 -19.46 -2.17 -27.41
CA GLU A 161 -18.54 -1.93 -28.52
C GLU A 161 -17.97 -0.50 -28.43
N PRO A 162 -16.73 -0.29 -28.91
CA PRO A 162 -16.07 1.02 -28.83
C PRO A 162 -16.89 2.16 -29.41
N GLU A 163 -17.61 1.90 -30.50
CA GLU A 163 -18.49 2.84 -31.17
C GLU A 163 -19.66 3.29 -30.29
N ASP A 164 -20.24 2.35 -29.53
CA ASP A 164 -21.34 2.66 -28.60
C ASP A 164 -20.82 3.46 -27.39
N ILE A 165 -19.65 3.08 -26.84
CA ILE A 165 -19.00 3.83 -25.76
C ILE A 165 -18.68 5.25 -26.23
N PHE A 166 -18.13 5.40 -27.42
CA PHE A 166 -17.81 6.69 -28.02
C PHE A 166 -19.07 7.57 -28.15
N ARG A 167 -20.15 7.03 -28.73
CA ARG A 167 -21.42 7.76 -28.89
C ARG A 167 -22.00 8.22 -27.55
N LEU A 168 -22.07 7.30 -26.56
CA LEU A 168 -22.57 7.61 -25.22
C LEU A 168 -21.68 8.65 -24.52
N ALA A 169 -20.38 8.56 -24.67
CA ALA A 169 -19.45 9.55 -24.11
C ALA A 169 -19.69 10.93 -24.73
N GLN A 170 -19.86 11.04 -26.04
CA GLN A 170 -20.20 12.31 -26.69
C GLN A 170 -21.53 12.89 -26.20
N GLU A 171 -22.55 12.06 -25.98
CA GLU A 171 -23.84 12.49 -25.43
C GLU A 171 -23.70 13.03 -24.00
N VAL A 172 -22.88 12.39 -23.17
CA VAL A 172 -22.58 12.86 -21.81
C VAL A 172 -21.84 14.19 -21.87
N ILE A 173 -20.75 14.24 -22.62
CA ILE A 173 -19.89 15.44 -22.74
C ILE A 173 -20.69 16.65 -23.23
N ALA A 174 -21.61 16.47 -24.19
CA ALA A 174 -22.42 17.53 -24.73
C ALA A 174 -23.35 18.18 -23.68
N ARG A 175 -23.66 17.52 -22.60
CA ARG A 175 -24.52 18.04 -21.49
C ARG A 175 -23.72 18.85 -20.47
N PHE A 176 -22.37 18.75 -20.48
CA PHE A 176 -21.51 19.52 -19.59
C PHE A 176 -21.13 20.85 -20.24
N PRO A 177 -21.14 21.99 -19.51
CA PRO A 177 -20.77 23.27 -20.04
C PRO A 177 -19.30 23.22 -20.48
N LYS A 178 -19.00 23.73 -21.70
CA LYS A 178 -17.62 23.88 -22.17
C LYS A 178 -16.86 24.73 -21.17
N ARG A 179 -15.69 24.25 -20.74
CA ARG A 179 -14.79 24.98 -19.83
C ARG A 179 -14.49 26.37 -20.40
N SER A 180 -14.71 27.40 -19.60
CA SER A 180 -14.15 28.71 -19.88
C SER A 180 -12.63 28.63 -19.66
N THR A 181 -11.85 29.28 -20.53
CA THR A 181 -10.38 29.27 -20.55
C THR A 181 -9.72 30.00 -19.36
N HIS A 182 -10.47 30.33 -18.32
CA HIS A 182 -9.94 30.92 -17.09
C HIS A 182 -10.28 30.01 -15.89
N PRO A 183 -9.32 29.69 -15.01
CA PRO A 183 -9.60 29.01 -13.76
C PRO A 183 -10.32 29.97 -12.83
N VAL A 184 -11.64 30.00 -12.89
CA VAL A 184 -12.45 30.60 -11.84
C VAL A 184 -12.81 29.46 -10.88
N TYR A 185 -12.08 29.34 -9.77
CA TYR A 185 -12.56 28.64 -8.61
C TYR A 185 -13.88 29.30 -8.18
N THR A 186 -14.99 28.73 -8.58
CA THR A 186 -16.30 29.11 -8.06
C THR A 186 -16.64 28.11 -6.95
N PRO A 187 -16.58 28.51 -5.67
CA PRO A 187 -17.12 27.68 -4.59
C PRO A 187 -18.65 27.75 -4.70
N GLY A 188 -19.26 26.71 -5.27
CA GLY A 188 -20.69 26.76 -5.54
C GLY A 188 -21.34 25.45 -5.95
N TYR A 189 -20.73 24.31 -5.73
CA TYR A 189 -21.45 23.04 -5.68
C TYR A 189 -21.55 22.62 -4.21
N ALA A 190 -22.57 23.08 -3.55
CA ALA A 190 -22.97 22.54 -2.26
C ALA A 190 -23.66 21.21 -2.52
N PRO A 191 -23.09 20.06 -2.11
CA PRO A 191 -23.86 18.83 -2.02
C PRO A 191 -24.96 19.08 -1.01
N THR A 192 -26.19 18.78 -1.38
CA THR A 192 -27.36 18.84 -0.51
C THR A 192 -27.14 17.88 0.65
N GLN A 193 -26.87 18.47 1.81
CA GLN A 193 -26.60 17.93 3.15
C GLN A 193 -25.24 17.28 3.40
N PRO A 194 -24.44 17.83 4.34
CA PRO A 194 -23.25 17.17 4.86
C PRO A 194 -23.67 15.98 5.73
N LEU A 195 -23.00 14.84 5.52
CA LEU A 195 -23.15 13.60 6.31
C LEU A 195 -22.58 13.70 7.75
N TYR A 196 -22.03 14.85 8.12
CA TYR A 196 -21.54 15.12 9.49
C TYR A 196 -22.16 16.42 9.98
N ALA A 197 -22.79 16.34 11.15
CA ALA A 197 -23.27 17.52 11.86
C ALA A 197 -22.06 18.35 12.33
N ASP A 198 -21.91 19.53 11.72
CA ASP A 198 -20.92 20.52 12.03
C ASP A 198 -21.19 21.07 13.45
N THR A 199 -20.52 20.51 14.45
CA THR A 199 -20.67 20.97 15.82
C THR A 199 -19.86 22.24 16.06
N GLU A 200 -20.35 23.13 16.91
CA GLU A 200 -19.70 24.40 17.27
C GLU A 200 -18.27 24.21 17.84
N GLN A 201 -17.98 22.99 18.36
CA GLN A 201 -16.66 22.58 18.83
C GLN A 201 -15.66 22.35 17.69
N GLU A 202 -16.09 21.84 16.53
CA GLU A 202 -15.20 21.62 15.37
C GLU A 202 -14.85 22.93 14.68
N ARG A 203 -15.76 23.91 14.66
CA ARG A 203 -15.47 25.28 14.18
C ARG A 203 -14.46 25.99 15.06
N ALA A 204 -14.54 25.79 16.38
CA ALA A 204 -13.57 26.36 17.31
C ALA A 204 -12.19 25.70 17.21
N ALA A 205 -12.11 24.41 16.89
CA ALA A 205 -10.85 23.69 16.64
C ALA A 205 -10.18 24.13 15.32
N ALA A 206 -10.94 24.29 14.25
CA ALA A 206 -10.45 24.79 12.98
C ALA A 206 -9.96 26.24 13.03
N ALA A 207 -10.65 27.10 13.81
CA ALA A 207 -10.23 28.48 14.04
C ALA A 207 -8.92 28.57 14.85
N ARG A 208 -8.69 27.66 15.79
CA ARG A 208 -7.43 27.58 16.55
C ARG A 208 -6.26 27.10 15.70
N LEU A 209 -6.48 26.19 14.74
CA LEU A 209 -5.46 25.74 13.78
C LEU A 209 -5.08 26.84 12.78
N ALA A 210 -6.04 27.64 12.33
CA ALA A 210 -5.78 28.75 11.44
C ALA A 210 -4.94 29.90 12.07
N THR A 211 -4.98 30.02 13.41
CA THR A 211 -4.22 31.06 14.15
C THR A 211 -2.77 30.63 14.46
N LEU A 212 -2.43 29.32 14.28
CA LEU A 212 -1.07 28.79 14.50
C LEU A 212 -0.22 28.74 13.22
N GLY A 213 -0.78 29.14 12.07
CA GLY A 213 -0.17 29.02 10.73
C GLY A 213 0.69 30.20 10.26
N SER A 214 1.12 31.14 11.12
CA SER A 214 2.01 32.23 10.73
C SER A 214 3.29 32.26 11.59
N VAL A 215 4.18 31.30 11.38
CA VAL A 215 5.59 31.42 11.78
C VAL A 215 6.42 31.53 10.51
N SER A 216 6.98 32.70 10.30
CA SER A 216 7.90 33.02 9.22
C SER A 216 9.17 32.18 9.35
N ILE A 217 9.53 31.48 8.27
CA ILE A 217 10.83 30.83 8.16
C ILE A 217 11.82 31.85 7.58
N GLU A 218 12.50 32.57 8.48
CA GLU A 218 13.75 33.26 8.14
C GLU A 218 14.89 32.62 8.93
N GLY A 219 15.86 32.10 8.20
CA GLY A 219 17.20 31.76 8.68
C GLY A 219 17.46 30.29 8.99
N MET A 220 17.72 29.46 7.98
CA MET A 220 18.53 28.25 8.16
C MET A 220 19.50 28.09 7.00
N SER A 221 20.78 28.37 7.29
CA SER A 221 21.95 28.00 6.49
C SER A 221 22.03 26.49 6.38
N ILE A 222 22.26 26.01 5.16
CA ILE A 222 22.54 24.59 4.90
C ILE A 222 24.06 24.41 5.00
N ASP A 223 24.55 23.96 6.15
CA ASP A 223 25.89 23.38 6.26
C ASP A 223 25.74 21.87 6.40
N GLY A 224 26.20 21.17 5.39
CA GLY A 224 26.18 19.72 5.31
C GLY A 224 27.20 19.07 6.24
N ASN A 225 26.76 18.49 7.31
CA ASN A 225 27.30 17.29 7.94
C ASN A 225 26.50 16.99 9.22
N GLY A 226 25.51 16.12 9.14
CA GLY A 226 24.70 15.70 10.29
C GLY A 226 24.15 14.29 10.03
N GLY A 227 24.58 13.35 10.86
CA GLY A 227 24.01 12.01 10.94
C GLY A 227 22.51 12.06 11.34
N PRO A 228 21.77 10.92 11.28
CA PRO A 228 20.34 10.90 11.44
C PRO A 228 19.92 11.33 12.84
N GLU A 229 19.37 12.53 12.96
CA GLU A 229 18.71 12.97 14.19
C GLU A 229 17.38 12.22 14.32
N ALA A 230 17.27 11.46 15.40
CA ALA A 230 16.00 10.86 15.84
C ALA A 230 15.05 11.98 16.25
N VAL A 231 13.99 12.22 15.51
CA VAL A 231 12.89 13.08 15.94
C VAL A 231 12.12 12.36 17.02
N GLU A 232 12.44 12.64 18.27
CA GLU A 232 11.78 12.11 19.45
C GLU A 232 10.46 12.88 19.67
N SER A 233 9.36 12.30 19.20
CA SER A 233 8.02 12.78 19.53
C SER A 233 7.72 12.37 20.97
N ALA A 234 7.72 13.33 21.89
CA ALA A 234 7.39 13.13 23.29
C ALA A 234 6.01 12.47 23.46
N ALA A 235 5.98 11.30 24.07
CA ALA A 235 4.77 10.58 24.44
C ALA A 235 3.97 11.40 25.47
N ARG A 236 2.72 11.75 25.12
CA ARG A 236 1.73 12.15 26.14
C ARG A 236 1.37 10.92 26.95
N GLU A 237 1.42 11.02 28.27
CA GLU A 237 0.97 9.98 29.19
C GLU A 237 -0.49 9.63 28.88
N VAL A 238 -0.71 8.41 28.43
CA VAL A 238 -2.04 7.81 28.23
C VAL A 238 -2.45 7.22 29.58
N PRO A 239 -3.72 7.38 30.04
CA PRO A 239 -4.19 6.79 31.29
C PRO A 239 -3.95 5.29 31.29
N ALA A 240 -3.64 4.70 32.48
CA ALA A 240 -3.34 3.28 32.65
C ALA A 240 -4.39 2.41 31.95
N ALA A 241 -4.02 1.83 30.82
CA ALA A 241 -4.89 0.97 30.04
C ALA A 241 -5.00 -0.39 30.74
N SER A 242 -6.22 -0.88 30.90
CA SER A 242 -6.49 -2.23 31.36
C SER A 242 -6.52 -3.15 30.13
N GLY A 243 -5.68 -4.20 30.11
CA GLY A 243 -5.64 -5.17 29.03
C GLY A 243 -4.55 -6.22 29.27
N PRO A 244 -4.52 -7.29 28.47
CA PRO A 244 -3.57 -8.40 28.65
C PRO A 244 -2.09 -7.99 28.46
N LEU A 245 -1.82 -6.82 27.86
CA LEU A 245 -0.48 -6.26 27.69
C LEU A 245 -0.25 -4.99 28.53
N ALA A 246 -1.13 -4.70 29.51
CA ALA A 246 -1.01 -3.50 30.35
C ALA A 246 0.35 -3.45 31.06
N GLY A 247 1.06 -2.31 30.90
CA GLY A 247 2.37 -2.07 31.49
C GLY A 247 3.54 -2.79 30.79
N ARG A 248 3.29 -3.58 29.75
CA ARG A 248 4.33 -4.28 28.99
C ARG A 248 4.90 -3.42 27.88
N THR A 249 6.19 -3.53 27.62
CA THR A 249 6.87 -2.90 26.49
C THR A 249 6.91 -3.87 25.30
N VAL A 250 6.26 -3.47 24.19
CA VAL A 250 6.17 -4.26 22.95
C VAL A 250 6.92 -3.55 21.83
N VAL A 251 7.97 -4.19 21.30
CA VAL A 251 8.73 -3.71 20.14
C VAL A 251 8.24 -4.43 18.91
N ILE A 252 7.86 -3.68 17.87
CA ILE A 252 7.30 -4.23 16.64
C ILE A 252 8.07 -3.66 15.44
N THR A 253 8.51 -4.51 14.51
CA THR A 253 9.07 -4.06 13.24
C THR A 253 8.02 -4.12 12.13
N ALA A 254 7.99 -3.14 11.22
CA ALA A 254 7.02 -3.08 10.12
C ALA A 254 7.65 -2.63 8.81
N GLY A 255 7.03 -3.00 7.68
CA GLY A 255 7.45 -2.56 6.35
C GLY A 255 8.49 -3.45 5.71
N GLY A 256 9.26 -2.91 4.77
CA GLY A 256 10.32 -3.62 4.05
C GLY A 256 11.60 -2.79 3.98
N THR A 257 12.76 -3.43 4.23
CA THR A 257 14.04 -2.74 4.08
C THR A 257 14.34 -2.48 2.61
N ARG A 258 15.03 -1.37 2.34
CA ARG A 258 15.50 -0.94 1.03
C ARG A 258 17.00 -0.83 1.06
N GLU A 259 17.68 -1.66 0.29
CA GLU A 259 19.14 -1.71 0.21
C GLU A 259 19.59 -0.93 -1.03
N PRO A 260 20.08 0.30 -0.91
CA PRO A 260 20.35 1.14 -2.06
C PRO A 260 21.49 0.57 -2.92
N LEU A 261 21.24 0.58 -4.23
CA LEU A 261 22.22 0.28 -5.28
C LEU A 261 22.99 1.55 -5.67
N ASP A 262 22.22 2.63 -5.82
CA ASP A 262 22.68 3.98 -6.16
C ASP A 262 21.66 5.00 -5.59
N PRO A 263 21.83 6.32 -5.75
CA PRO A 263 20.89 7.31 -5.21
C PRO A 263 19.43 7.19 -5.70
N VAL A 264 19.17 6.37 -6.71
CA VAL A 264 17.84 6.26 -7.37
C VAL A 264 17.23 4.89 -7.21
N ARG A 265 18.02 3.82 -7.08
CA ARG A 265 17.57 2.42 -7.11
C ARG A 265 17.97 1.66 -5.86
N TYR A 266 17.13 0.75 -5.45
CA TYR A 266 17.36 -0.12 -4.30
C TYR A 266 16.90 -1.55 -4.59
N LEU A 267 17.45 -2.50 -3.83
CA LEU A 267 16.97 -3.88 -3.69
C LEU A 267 16.11 -3.95 -2.42
N GLY A 268 14.94 -4.58 -2.48
CA GLY A 268 14.08 -4.70 -1.31
C GLY A 268 12.92 -5.66 -1.52
N ASN A 269 12.23 -5.98 -0.44
CA ASN A 269 11.07 -6.86 -0.42
C ASN A 269 9.78 -6.06 -0.56
N ARG A 270 8.78 -6.64 -1.22
CA ARG A 270 7.43 -6.05 -1.30
C ARG A 270 6.74 -6.17 0.06
N SER A 271 6.66 -5.07 0.79
CA SER A 271 5.90 -4.99 2.04
C SER A 271 5.40 -3.57 2.25
N THR A 272 4.12 -3.41 2.44
CA THR A 272 3.48 -2.11 2.71
C THR A 272 3.52 -1.70 4.18
N GLY A 273 3.89 -2.63 5.08
CA GLY A 273 3.87 -2.40 6.52
C GLY A 273 2.51 -2.57 7.20
N LYS A 274 1.42 -2.81 6.46
CA LYS A 274 0.05 -2.93 7.01
C LYS A 274 -0.04 -3.89 8.19
N GLN A 275 0.59 -5.08 8.12
CA GLN A 275 0.52 -6.06 9.22
C GLN A 275 1.22 -5.56 10.49
N GLY A 276 2.42 -4.97 10.36
CA GLY A 276 3.16 -4.44 11.51
C GLY A 276 2.49 -3.22 12.13
N VAL A 277 1.85 -2.36 11.32
CA VAL A 277 1.05 -1.23 11.80
C VAL A 277 -0.19 -1.72 12.54
N ALA A 278 -0.90 -2.72 12.02
CA ALA A 278 -2.06 -3.33 12.69
C ALA A 278 -1.67 -4.01 14.02
N LEU A 279 -0.49 -4.64 14.09
CA LEU A 279 0.06 -5.18 15.35
C LEU A 279 0.36 -4.08 16.35
N ALA A 280 0.92 -2.93 15.90
CA ALA A 280 1.22 -1.81 16.78
C ALA A 280 -0.06 -1.15 17.35
N GLU A 281 -1.10 -1.01 16.54
CA GLU A 281 -2.43 -0.56 16.98
C GLU A 281 -3.02 -1.54 18.01
N ALA A 282 -3.03 -2.84 17.71
CA ALA A 282 -3.57 -3.86 18.58
C ALA A 282 -2.82 -3.92 19.92
N ALA A 283 -1.48 -3.87 19.91
CA ALA A 283 -0.67 -3.86 21.14
C ALA A 283 -0.99 -2.64 22.02
N ARG A 284 -1.09 -1.44 21.42
CA ARG A 284 -1.50 -0.23 22.13
C ARG A 284 -2.90 -0.37 22.74
N ASP A 285 -3.86 -0.86 21.95
CA ASP A 285 -5.26 -1.02 22.40
C ASP A 285 -5.39 -2.08 23.49
N LEU A 286 -4.46 -3.05 23.56
CA LEU A 286 -4.32 -4.04 24.64
C LEU A 286 -3.51 -3.54 25.85
N GLY A 287 -3.13 -2.25 25.86
CA GLY A 287 -2.53 -1.56 27.00
C GLY A 287 -1.00 -1.53 27.03
N ALA A 288 -0.31 -1.92 25.97
CA ALA A 288 1.14 -1.93 25.90
C ALA A 288 1.76 -0.54 25.66
N HIS A 289 3.00 -0.37 26.13
CA HIS A 289 3.90 0.67 25.65
C HIS A 289 4.56 0.20 24.36
N VAL A 290 4.15 0.76 23.23
CA VAL A 290 4.55 0.26 21.90
C VAL A 290 5.68 1.08 21.31
N HIS A 291 6.73 0.40 20.84
CA HIS A 291 7.78 0.97 20.01
C HIS A 291 7.73 0.32 18.60
N LEU A 292 7.27 1.08 17.63
CA LEU A 292 7.21 0.67 16.21
C LEU A 292 8.50 1.09 15.49
N ILE A 293 9.26 0.11 14.99
CA ILE A 293 10.41 0.33 14.13
C ILE A 293 9.96 0.17 12.68
N ALA A 294 9.81 1.29 11.98
CA ALA A 294 9.17 1.38 10.67
C ALA A 294 10.21 1.41 9.54
N ALA A 295 10.32 0.31 8.80
CA ALA A 295 11.17 0.19 7.61
C ALA A 295 10.35 0.49 6.35
N ASN A 296 10.38 1.74 5.88
CA ASN A 296 9.69 2.18 4.64
C ASN A 296 8.23 1.77 4.56
N ILE A 297 7.44 2.00 5.62
CA ILE A 297 6.00 1.72 5.63
C ILE A 297 5.26 2.66 4.68
N GLU A 298 4.22 2.15 3.99
CA GLU A 298 3.38 2.87 3.03
C GLU A 298 2.04 3.32 3.64
N VAL A 299 1.81 2.96 4.91
CA VAL A 299 0.62 3.34 5.68
C VAL A 299 1.01 4.25 6.84
N PRO A 300 0.11 5.14 7.31
CA PRO A 300 0.41 6.00 8.44
C PRO A 300 0.71 5.17 9.69
N ALA A 301 1.65 5.64 10.49
CA ALA A 301 1.92 5.04 11.80
C ALA A 301 0.78 5.39 12.77
N PRO A 302 0.45 4.49 13.72
CA PRO A 302 -0.64 4.71 14.66
C PRO A 302 -0.32 5.86 15.63
N GLU A 303 -1.34 6.60 16.04
CA GLU A 303 -1.21 7.59 17.11
C GLU A 303 -0.96 6.93 18.47
N GLY A 304 -0.23 7.60 19.35
CA GLY A 304 0.09 7.10 20.69
C GLY A 304 1.14 5.99 20.74
N VAL A 305 1.88 5.78 19.64
CA VAL A 305 2.95 4.78 19.51
C VAL A 305 4.28 5.50 19.27
N ARG A 306 5.35 5.10 19.99
CA ARG A 306 6.70 5.57 19.67
C ARG A 306 7.14 5.00 18.33
N VAL A 307 7.63 5.83 17.40
CA VAL A 307 8.03 5.40 16.04
C VAL A 307 9.48 5.77 15.78
N THR A 308 10.28 4.76 15.40
CA THR A 308 11.62 4.96 14.84
C THR A 308 11.62 4.54 13.39
N ARG A 309 12.00 5.45 12.49
CA ARG A 309 12.06 5.17 11.04
C ARG A 309 13.44 4.71 10.64
N VAL A 310 13.51 3.66 9.85
CA VAL A 310 14.73 3.09 9.29
C VAL A 310 14.54 2.77 7.81
N GLU A 311 15.61 2.74 7.05
CA GLU A 311 15.56 2.43 5.62
C GLU A 311 16.14 1.04 5.31
N ARG A 312 17.32 0.73 5.90
CA ARG A 312 18.17 -0.41 5.54
C ARG A 312 18.15 -1.50 6.62
N ALA A 313 18.49 -2.72 6.24
CA ALA A 313 18.59 -3.84 7.17
C ALA A 313 19.60 -3.61 8.32
N LEU A 314 20.72 -2.96 8.06
CA LEU A 314 21.70 -2.67 9.10
C LEU A 314 21.19 -1.65 10.12
N GLN A 315 20.47 -0.61 9.69
CA GLN A 315 19.82 0.35 10.60
C GLN A 315 18.71 -0.33 11.41
N LEU A 316 17.88 -1.16 10.76
CA LEU A 316 16.86 -1.96 11.45
C LEU A 316 17.49 -2.85 12.53
N ARG A 317 18.59 -3.53 12.21
CA ARG A 317 19.34 -4.36 13.17
C ARG A 317 19.78 -3.58 14.40
N GLU A 318 20.41 -2.44 14.20
CA GLU A 318 20.91 -1.60 15.29
C GLU A 318 19.78 -1.19 16.24
N VAL A 319 18.70 -0.63 15.70
CA VAL A 319 17.55 -0.17 16.49
C VAL A 319 16.82 -1.34 17.17
N VAL A 320 16.67 -2.49 16.49
CA VAL A 320 16.04 -3.69 17.09
C VAL A 320 16.87 -4.21 18.26
N LEU A 321 18.19 -4.31 18.11
CA LEU A 321 19.06 -4.83 19.17
C LEU A 321 19.08 -3.93 20.41
N GLU A 322 19.02 -2.60 20.22
CA GLU A 322 18.90 -1.63 21.30
C GLU A 322 17.53 -1.71 21.98
N ALA A 323 16.44 -1.63 21.19
CA ALA A 323 15.09 -1.59 21.71
C ALA A 323 14.67 -2.92 22.38
N SER A 324 15.15 -4.06 21.86
CA SER A 324 14.82 -5.37 22.41
C SER A 324 15.46 -5.66 23.78
N ALA A 325 16.49 -4.92 24.18
CA ALA A 325 17.15 -5.14 25.47
C ALA A 325 16.23 -4.92 26.69
N SER A 326 15.25 -4.04 26.55
CA SER A 326 14.26 -3.71 27.60
C SER A 326 12.81 -4.06 27.21
N ALA A 327 12.60 -4.80 26.14
CA ALA A 327 11.26 -5.19 25.68
C ALA A 327 10.76 -6.46 26.38
N ASP A 328 9.47 -6.50 26.71
CA ASP A 328 8.79 -7.74 27.14
C ASP A 328 8.46 -8.62 25.93
N VAL A 329 8.03 -8.02 24.81
CA VAL A 329 7.68 -8.71 23.58
C VAL A 329 8.40 -8.07 22.40
N LEU A 330 8.98 -8.90 21.55
CA LEU A 330 9.49 -8.49 20.24
C LEU A 330 8.69 -9.18 19.13
N VAL A 331 8.10 -8.41 18.23
CA VAL A 331 7.40 -8.90 17.03
C VAL A 331 8.15 -8.47 15.78
N MET A 332 8.79 -9.41 15.10
CA MET A 332 9.55 -9.18 13.87
C MET A 332 8.66 -9.42 12.63
N SER A 333 7.86 -8.41 12.23
CA SER A 333 6.98 -8.52 11.06
C SER A 333 7.50 -7.79 9.82
N ALA A 334 8.61 -7.05 9.92
CA ALA A 334 9.25 -6.42 8.78
C ALA A 334 9.83 -7.44 7.79
N ALA A 335 9.68 -7.16 6.50
CA ALA A 335 10.29 -7.93 5.42
C ALA A 335 11.73 -7.45 5.19
N VAL A 336 12.68 -8.08 5.86
CA VAL A 336 14.11 -7.76 5.76
C VAL A 336 14.68 -8.39 4.49
N ALA A 337 15.41 -7.61 3.68
CA ALA A 337 16.12 -8.12 2.51
C ALA A 337 17.25 -9.05 2.95
N ASP A 338 17.33 -10.26 2.36
CA ASP A 338 18.37 -11.24 2.67
C ASP A 338 19.76 -10.80 2.20
N PHE A 339 19.80 -9.93 1.18
CA PHE A 339 21.03 -9.45 0.55
C PHE A 339 21.00 -7.94 0.41
N ARG A 340 22.21 -7.35 0.41
CA ARG A 340 22.45 -5.95 0.06
C ARG A 340 23.58 -5.84 -0.95
N PRO A 341 23.68 -4.75 -1.73
CA PRO A 341 24.85 -4.48 -2.55
C PRO A 341 26.12 -4.48 -1.69
N ALA A 342 27.20 -5.08 -2.21
CA ALA A 342 28.50 -5.06 -1.56
C ALA A 342 29.06 -3.63 -1.49
N GLU A 343 28.78 -2.83 -2.50
CA GLU A 343 29.19 -1.44 -2.64
C GLU A 343 28.00 -0.58 -3.05
N PHE A 344 27.91 0.61 -2.49
CA PHE A 344 26.96 1.64 -2.88
C PHE A 344 27.59 2.50 -3.97
N ALA A 345 26.92 2.65 -5.12
CA ALA A 345 27.36 3.56 -6.16
C ALA A 345 26.97 5.00 -5.80
N GLU A 346 27.96 5.88 -5.58
CA GLU A 346 27.75 7.29 -5.23
C GLU A 346 26.95 8.06 -6.30
N PHE A 347 27.05 7.63 -7.56
CA PHE A 347 26.32 8.18 -8.69
C PHE A 347 25.43 7.13 -9.34
N LYS A 348 24.33 7.59 -9.98
CA LYS A 348 23.45 6.71 -10.73
C LYS A 348 24.23 5.86 -11.73
N ILE A 349 24.15 4.54 -11.64
CA ILE A 349 24.76 3.59 -12.57
C ILE A 349 24.18 3.84 -13.96
N LYS A 350 25.00 4.31 -14.91
CA LYS A 350 24.56 4.57 -16.29
C LYS A 350 24.78 3.33 -17.16
N LYS A 351 23.97 3.21 -18.21
CA LYS A 351 24.22 2.27 -19.28
C LYS A 351 25.50 2.71 -20.01
N SER A 352 26.39 1.77 -20.34
CA SER A 352 27.49 2.06 -21.25
C SER A 352 26.93 2.28 -22.66
N ALA A 353 27.44 3.30 -23.36
CA ALA A 353 27.09 3.52 -24.76
C ALA A 353 27.79 2.50 -25.69
N ASP A 354 28.85 1.89 -25.20
CA ASP A 354 29.76 1.04 -26.00
C ASP A 354 29.59 -0.47 -25.71
N SER A 355 28.64 -0.86 -24.84
CA SER A 355 28.35 -2.25 -24.51
C SER A 355 26.85 -2.48 -24.29
N GLU A 356 26.33 -3.59 -24.79
CA GLU A 356 24.98 -4.08 -24.50
C GLU A 356 24.90 -4.82 -23.15
N ASP A 357 26.02 -4.99 -22.44
CA ASP A 357 26.08 -5.73 -21.19
C ASP A 357 25.42 -4.97 -20.04
N ALA A 358 24.68 -5.70 -19.22
CA ALA A 358 24.14 -5.18 -17.98
C ALA A 358 25.24 -5.07 -16.91
N PRO A 359 25.20 -4.06 -16.03
CA PRO A 359 26.17 -3.96 -14.93
C PRO A 359 26.02 -5.15 -13.98
N VAL A 360 27.14 -5.75 -13.56
CA VAL A 360 27.16 -6.79 -12.53
C VAL A 360 27.09 -6.11 -11.16
N ILE A 361 26.14 -6.54 -10.34
CA ILE A 361 25.96 -6.07 -8.98
C ILE A 361 26.34 -7.19 -8.03
N ASN A 362 27.44 -7.02 -7.31
CA ASN A 362 27.86 -7.94 -6.28
C ASN A 362 27.00 -7.76 -5.04
N LEU A 363 26.48 -8.88 -4.50
CA LEU A 363 25.64 -8.88 -3.32
C LEU A 363 26.37 -9.53 -2.13
N VAL A 364 26.12 -9.02 -0.93
CA VAL A 364 26.52 -9.63 0.33
C VAL A 364 25.31 -9.89 1.19
N ARG A 365 25.40 -10.89 2.08
CA ARG A 365 24.30 -11.26 2.97
C ARG A 365 24.05 -10.18 4.04
N ASN A 366 22.80 -9.92 4.32
CA ASN A 366 22.39 -9.18 5.50
C ASN A 366 22.43 -10.08 6.75
N PRO A 367 22.65 -9.51 7.94
CA PRO A 367 22.58 -10.26 9.19
C PRO A 367 21.17 -10.78 9.46
N ASP A 368 21.07 -11.93 10.09
CA ASP A 368 19.82 -12.52 10.55
C ASP A 368 19.42 -11.92 11.90
N ILE A 369 18.66 -10.83 11.86
CA ILE A 369 18.33 -10.01 13.03
C ILE A 369 17.56 -10.83 14.08
N LEU A 370 16.55 -11.59 13.64
CA LEU A 370 15.73 -12.41 14.53
C LEU A 370 16.58 -13.43 15.30
N ARG A 371 17.44 -14.16 14.58
CA ARG A 371 18.36 -15.12 15.19
C ARG A 371 19.35 -14.44 16.13
N GLU A 372 19.85 -13.27 15.80
CA GLU A 372 20.79 -12.53 16.64
C GLU A 372 20.15 -12.13 17.98
N VAL A 373 18.90 -11.67 17.98
CA VAL A 373 18.17 -11.36 19.24
C VAL A 373 17.96 -12.61 20.07
N VAL A 374 17.56 -13.74 19.44
CA VAL A 374 17.40 -15.01 20.14
C VAL A 374 18.69 -15.46 20.81
N VAL A 375 19.82 -15.40 20.09
CA VAL A 375 21.13 -15.78 20.64
C VAL A 375 21.55 -14.86 21.79
N ARG A 376 21.38 -13.55 21.67
CA ARG A 376 21.70 -12.60 22.74
C ARG A 376 20.86 -12.83 23.98
N ARG A 377 19.55 -13.09 23.82
CA ARG A 377 18.67 -13.45 24.94
C ARG A 377 19.14 -14.72 25.65
N ALA A 378 19.49 -15.75 24.89
CA ALA A 378 20.00 -17.00 25.47
C ALA A 378 21.30 -16.79 26.26
N GLN A 379 22.25 -16.04 25.70
CA GLN A 379 23.51 -15.69 26.36
C GLN A 379 23.31 -14.89 27.65
N ALA A 380 22.38 -13.91 27.65
CA ALA A 380 22.04 -13.15 28.84
C ALA A 380 21.46 -14.03 29.95
N ARG A 381 20.57 -14.97 29.60
CA ARG A 381 19.99 -15.93 30.56
C ARG A 381 21.03 -16.89 31.12
N GLU A 382 21.94 -17.41 30.31
CA GLU A 382 23.08 -18.22 30.73
C GLU A 382 24.03 -17.46 31.68
N GLY A 383 24.18 -16.15 31.46
CA GLY A 383 24.96 -15.24 32.32
C GLY A 383 24.22 -14.80 33.61
N GLY A 384 23.06 -15.37 33.92
CA GLY A 384 22.28 -15.09 35.13
C GLY A 384 21.42 -13.80 35.03
N GLN A 385 21.32 -13.19 33.84
CA GLN A 385 20.50 -12.00 33.60
C GLN A 385 19.14 -12.43 33.02
N THR A 386 18.31 -13.11 33.81
CA THR A 386 17.08 -13.75 33.36
C THR A 386 16.05 -12.79 32.76
N CYS A 387 16.07 -11.51 33.14
CA CYS A 387 15.15 -10.48 32.68
C CYS A 387 15.75 -9.57 31.59
N MET A 388 16.89 -9.90 31.02
CA MET A 388 17.49 -9.13 29.92
C MET A 388 17.03 -9.65 28.57
N GLY A 389 16.36 -8.78 27.79
CA GLY A 389 15.80 -9.09 26.48
C GLY A 389 14.34 -9.60 26.54
N PRO A 390 13.69 -9.77 25.39
CA PRO A 390 12.26 -10.08 25.32
C PRO A 390 11.92 -11.41 25.98
N GLN A 391 10.86 -11.43 26.78
CA GLN A 391 10.31 -12.68 27.31
C GLN A 391 9.74 -13.52 26.18
N ILE A 392 9.06 -12.85 25.21
CA ILE A 392 8.45 -13.48 24.05
C ILE A 392 8.99 -12.87 22.76
N ILE A 393 9.43 -13.73 21.85
CA ILE A 393 9.89 -13.33 20.50
C ILE A 393 8.99 -14.00 19.46
N VAL A 394 8.33 -13.17 18.64
CA VAL A 394 7.48 -13.57 17.53
C VAL A 394 8.15 -13.21 16.21
N GLY A 395 8.45 -14.20 15.39
CA GLY A 395 8.89 -14.03 14.02
C GLY A 395 7.73 -14.09 13.02
N PHE A 396 7.90 -13.53 11.84
CA PHE A 396 7.00 -13.71 10.70
C PHE A 396 7.72 -14.43 9.56
N ALA A 397 7.02 -15.33 8.89
CA ALA A 397 7.48 -16.04 7.72
C ALA A 397 6.43 -15.97 6.61
N ALA A 398 6.81 -15.44 5.45
CA ALA A 398 6.00 -15.49 4.24
C ALA A 398 6.54 -16.62 3.36
N GLU A 399 5.75 -17.70 3.22
CA GLU A 399 6.20 -18.89 2.51
C GLU A 399 5.24 -19.21 1.34
N THR A 400 5.83 -19.50 0.18
CA THR A 400 5.08 -19.86 -1.04
C THR A 400 4.95 -21.37 -1.22
N GLY A 401 5.67 -22.16 -0.41
CA GLY A 401 5.89 -23.58 -0.66
C GLY A 401 6.90 -23.84 -1.79
N SER A 402 7.20 -25.10 -1.99
CA SER A 402 8.02 -25.58 -3.11
C SER A 402 7.38 -26.83 -3.73
N ALA A 403 7.98 -27.40 -4.78
CA ALA A 403 7.52 -28.66 -5.36
C ALA A 403 7.56 -29.85 -4.38
N GLU A 404 8.37 -29.74 -3.32
CA GLU A 404 8.63 -30.82 -2.38
C GLU A 404 8.07 -30.57 -0.97
N LYS A 405 7.82 -29.29 -0.61
CA LYS A 405 7.43 -28.88 0.75
C LYS A 405 6.30 -27.88 0.75
N THR A 406 5.37 -28.09 1.65
CA THR A 406 4.29 -27.12 1.95
C THR A 406 4.83 -25.87 2.65
N PRO A 407 4.11 -24.73 2.59
CA PRO A 407 4.49 -23.52 3.34
C PRO A 407 4.69 -23.78 4.84
N LEU A 408 3.88 -24.67 5.43
CA LEU A 408 3.93 -24.97 6.85
C LEU A 408 5.16 -25.82 7.22
N GLU A 409 5.56 -26.77 6.38
CA GLU A 409 6.80 -27.54 6.58
C GLU A 409 8.03 -26.63 6.51
N LEU A 410 8.08 -25.70 5.54
CA LEU A 410 9.14 -24.69 5.46
C LEU A 410 9.13 -23.77 6.70
N GLY A 411 7.94 -23.41 7.18
CA GLY A 411 7.77 -22.66 8.42
C GLY A 411 8.36 -23.37 9.64
N ARG A 412 8.09 -24.69 9.81
CA ARG A 412 8.65 -25.49 10.92
C ARG A 412 10.18 -25.57 10.85
N GLU A 413 10.76 -25.79 9.69
CA GLU A 413 12.22 -25.77 9.50
C GLU A 413 12.81 -24.40 9.82
N LYS A 414 12.13 -23.33 9.41
CA LYS A 414 12.55 -21.96 9.69
C LYS A 414 12.50 -21.66 11.18
N MET A 415 11.45 -22.11 11.87
CA MET A 415 11.30 -21.97 13.31
C MET A 415 12.44 -22.65 14.07
N GLN A 416 12.76 -23.91 13.75
CA GLN A 416 13.88 -24.65 14.36
C GLN A 416 15.22 -23.93 14.15
N ARG A 417 15.44 -23.36 12.96
CA ARG A 417 16.68 -22.63 12.61
C ARG A 417 16.78 -21.29 13.31
N LYS A 418 15.66 -20.56 13.47
CA LYS A 418 15.62 -19.21 14.05
C LYS A 418 15.56 -19.22 15.57
N GLY A 419 14.86 -20.17 16.16
CA GLY A 419 14.72 -20.32 17.62
C GLY A 419 13.83 -19.28 18.30
N ALA A 420 12.92 -18.64 17.54
CA ALA A 420 11.91 -17.76 18.12
C ALA A 420 10.88 -18.58 18.93
N ASP A 421 10.21 -17.95 19.89
CA ASP A 421 9.18 -18.62 20.70
C ASP A 421 7.93 -18.90 19.87
N PHE A 422 7.60 -17.98 18.96
CA PHE A 422 6.50 -18.11 18.00
C PHE A 422 6.95 -17.73 16.59
N LEU A 423 6.39 -18.40 15.59
CA LEU A 423 6.55 -18.06 14.19
C LEU A 423 5.18 -17.99 13.51
N ALA A 424 4.79 -16.78 13.10
CA ALA A 424 3.58 -16.54 12.33
C ALA A 424 3.84 -16.84 10.85
N VAL A 425 3.39 -18.00 10.39
CA VAL A 425 3.55 -18.46 9.01
C VAL A 425 2.38 -17.96 8.18
N ASN A 426 2.67 -17.05 7.26
CA ASN A 426 1.73 -16.54 6.28
C ASN A 426 1.94 -17.28 4.96
N THR A 427 0.92 -18.01 4.49
CA THR A 427 0.93 -18.60 3.15
C THR A 427 0.72 -17.50 2.13
N VAL A 428 1.75 -17.20 1.36
CA VAL A 428 1.73 -16.18 0.31
C VAL A 428 1.77 -16.80 -1.08
N GLY A 429 1.10 -16.17 -2.03
CA GLY A 429 1.08 -16.57 -3.43
C GLY A 429 1.01 -15.36 -4.34
N VAL A 430 0.98 -15.60 -5.66
CA VAL A 430 0.98 -14.50 -6.67
C VAL A 430 -0.15 -13.49 -6.44
N ASN A 431 -1.25 -13.90 -5.75
CA ASN A 431 -2.40 -13.05 -5.42
C ASN A 431 -2.87 -13.23 -3.96
N LEU A 432 -2.03 -13.78 -3.06
CA LEU A 432 -2.36 -14.07 -1.66
C LEU A 432 -1.33 -13.43 -0.73
N GLY A 433 -1.79 -12.72 0.30
CA GLY A 433 -0.99 -12.31 1.46
C GLY A 433 -0.33 -10.93 1.37
N PHE A 434 0.22 -10.49 0.23
CA PHE A 434 0.81 -9.16 0.10
C PHE A 434 -0.20 -8.13 -0.42
N GLY A 435 -0.36 -7.02 0.29
CA GLY A 435 -1.22 -5.89 -0.12
C GLY A 435 -2.72 -6.04 0.17
N THR A 436 -3.19 -7.22 0.56
CA THR A 436 -4.60 -7.47 0.96
C THR A 436 -4.85 -6.99 2.39
N ASP A 437 -6.10 -6.68 2.73
CA ASP A 437 -6.50 -6.32 4.09
C ASP A 437 -6.84 -7.56 4.95
N GLU A 438 -7.13 -8.68 4.31
CA GLU A 438 -7.32 -9.98 4.94
C GLU A 438 -6.05 -10.83 4.89
N ASN A 439 -5.91 -11.74 5.83
CA ASN A 439 -4.79 -12.66 5.92
C ASN A 439 -5.21 -14.00 6.55
N THR A 440 -4.35 -15.01 6.41
CA THR A 440 -4.42 -16.28 7.14
C THR A 440 -3.02 -16.62 7.63
N ILE A 441 -2.88 -16.76 8.94
CA ILE A 441 -1.62 -17.05 9.61
C ILE A 441 -1.77 -18.32 10.44
N THR A 442 -0.86 -19.27 10.27
CA THR A 442 -0.68 -20.37 11.21
C THR A 442 0.42 -20.01 12.19
N LEU A 443 0.14 -20.04 13.48
CA LEU A 443 1.11 -19.70 14.51
C LEU A 443 1.78 -20.99 15.02
N LEU A 444 3.05 -21.16 14.69
CA LEU A 444 3.91 -22.21 15.23
C LEU A 444 4.54 -21.75 16.54
N SER A 445 4.80 -22.68 17.48
CA SER A 445 5.40 -22.36 18.76
C SER A 445 6.45 -23.41 19.20
N THR A 446 7.45 -22.97 19.98
CA THR A 446 8.34 -23.84 20.75
C THR A 446 7.85 -24.04 22.17
N LEU A 447 6.82 -23.30 22.61
CA LEU A 447 6.27 -23.29 23.96
C LEU A 447 5.04 -24.19 24.12
N THR A 448 4.37 -24.52 23.00
CA THR A 448 3.18 -25.38 22.98
C THR A 448 3.10 -26.15 21.68
N GLU A 449 2.41 -27.31 21.72
CA GLU A 449 2.12 -28.12 20.53
C GLU A 449 0.91 -27.58 19.71
N GLU A 450 0.16 -26.62 20.26
CA GLU A 450 -0.96 -26.02 19.55
C GLU A 450 -0.47 -25.14 18.39
N GLU A 451 -1.09 -25.28 17.24
CA GLU A 451 -0.83 -24.49 16.02
C GLU A 451 -2.10 -23.73 15.59
N PRO A 452 -2.51 -22.67 16.30
CA PRO A 452 -3.74 -21.97 15.98
C PRO A 452 -3.67 -21.30 14.59
N VAL A 453 -4.76 -21.43 13.85
CA VAL A 453 -4.95 -20.75 12.56
C VAL A 453 -5.79 -19.49 12.78
N LEU A 454 -5.19 -18.34 12.50
CA LEU A 454 -5.80 -17.03 12.63
C LEU A 454 -6.20 -16.55 11.23
N MET A 455 -7.52 -16.31 11.03
CA MET A 455 -8.08 -15.86 9.75
C MET A 455 -8.90 -14.60 9.97
N GLY A 456 -8.90 -13.69 9.00
CA GLY A 456 -9.68 -12.47 9.01
C GLY A 456 -8.89 -11.23 8.60
N SER A 457 -9.36 -10.05 9.04
CA SER A 457 -8.64 -8.80 8.79
C SER A 457 -7.27 -8.80 9.50
N LYS A 458 -6.31 -8.07 8.98
CA LYS A 458 -5.00 -7.90 9.62
C LYS A 458 -5.13 -7.36 11.06
N LYS A 459 -6.15 -6.54 11.32
CA LYS A 459 -6.45 -6.02 12.65
C LYS A 459 -6.92 -7.14 13.60
N ASP A 460 -7.91 -7.95 13.18
CA ASP A 460 -8.44 -9.04 14.01
C ASP A 460 -7.37 -10.10 14.30
N ILE A 461 -6.57 -10.45 13.27
CA ILE A 461 -5.45 -11.37 13.43
C ILE A 461 -4.43 -10.82 14.41
N SER A 462 -4.12 -9.51 14.36
CA SER A 462 -3.15 -8.87 15.25
C SER A 462 -3.60 -8.90 16.70
N VAL A 463 -4.87 -8.62 16.97
CA VAL A 463 -5.45 -8.70 18.33
C VAL A 463 -5.37 -10.13 18.84
N ARG A 464 -5.89 -11.11 18.09
CA ARG A 464 -5.91 -12.52 18.50
C ARG A 464 -4.50 -13.10 18.68
N LEU A 465 -3.54 -12.71 17.85
CA LEU A 465 -2.15 -13.13 17.99
C LEU A 465 -1.55 -12.60 19.29
N LEU A 466 -1.72 -11.30 19.57
CA LEU A 466 -1.17 -10.68 20.77
C LEU A 466 -1.86 -11.19 22.06
N GLU A 467 -3.16 -11.40 22.04
CA GLU A 467 -3.90 -12.05 23.15
C GLU A 467 -3.39 -13.47 23.39
N TYR A 468 -3.20 -14.26 22.33
CA TYR A 468 -2.69 -15.63 22.46
C TYR A 468 -1.28 -15.65 23.06
N VAL A 469 -0.35 -14.87 22.52
CA VAL A 469 1.03 -14.86 23.02
C VAL A 469 1.14 -14.27 24.43
N SER A 470 0.24 -13.37 24.82
CA SER A 470 0.23 -12.80 26.18
C SER A 470 -0.04 -13.84 27.27
N GLY A 471 -0.67 -14.96 26.94
CA GLY A 471 -0.89 -16.08 27.88
C GLY A 471 0.38 -16.85 28.24
N PHE A 472 1.53 -16.55 27.62
CA PHE A 472 2.79 -17.26 27.83
C PHE A 472 3.85 -16.43 28.59
N PHE A 473 3.47 -15.32 29.21
CA PHE A 473 4.40 -14.62 30.12
C PHE A 473 4.72 -15.48 31.34
N GLY A 474 6.02 -15.66 31.63
CA GLY A 474 6.46 -16.31 32.85
C GLY A 474 6.32 -15.40 34.06
N GLU A 475 6.12 -15.99 35.25
CA GLU A 475 6.00 -15.25 36.53
C GLU A 475 7.33 -14.64 36.99
N ASP A 476 8.48 -15.04 36.40
CA ASP A 476 9.82 -14.74 36.92
C ASP A 476 10.37 -13.33 36.57
N CYS A 477 9.63 -12.51 35.80
CA CYS A 477 10.07 -11.17 35.39
C CYS A 477 8.98 -10.09 35.60
N ALA A 478 8.15 -10.21 36.62
CA ALA A 478 7.13 -9.22 36.97
C ALA A 478 7.70 -8.12 37.91
#